data_5d88cc9e7e0387a08a72a26f47cff8cc
#
_entry.id   5d88cc9e7e0387a08a72a26f47cff8cc
#
_cell.length_a   1.000
_cell.length_b   1.000
_cell.length_c   1.000
_cell.angle_alpha   90.00
_cell.angle_beta   90.00
_cell.angle_gamma   90.00
#
_symmetry.space_group_name_H-M   'P 1'
#
loop_
_entity.id
_entity.type
_entity.pdbx_description
1 polymer ?
#
loop_
_entity_poly.entity_id
_entity_poly.type
_entity_poly.pdbx_seq_one_letter_code
_entity_poly.pdbx_strand_id
1 'polypeptide(L)'
;MMYPYMTLNDDTEITHSQIIQKDGREQVKIYIETPVYGGFHSATCWLPEQKWENIEGYSDAKMEKFRELVRNNAHLMMEFAQSGGILNNEN
;
A
#
# COMPACT_ATOMS: atom_id res chain seq x y z
N MET A 1 -9.85 6.12 -5.49
CA MET A 1 -9.67 6.71 -4.15
C MET A 1 -8.81 5.78 -3.28
N MET A 2 -7.92 6.37 -2.48
CA MET A 2 -7.06 5.58 -1.59
C MET A 2 -7.52 5.73 -0.17
N TYR A 3 -7.48 4.66 0.59
CA TYR A 3 -7.91 4.62 1.98
C TYR A 3 -6.72 4.38 2.89
N PRO A 4 -6.68 5.00 4.07
CA PRO A 4 -5.57 4.80 4.99
C PRO A 4 -5.54 3.38 5.53
N TYR A 5 -4.37 2.80 5.60
CA TYR A 5 -4.18 1.50 6.22
C TYR A 5 -3.37 1.63 7.50
N MET A 6 -2.23 2.33 7.44
CA MET A 6 -1.33 2.40 8.59
C MET A 6 -0.38 3.58 8.42
N THR A 7 0.01 4.21 9.53
CA THR A 7 1.05 5.23 9.54
C THR A 7 2.17 4.76 10.46
N LEU A 8 3.39 4.81 9.96
CA LEU A 8 4.56 4.36 10.71
C LEU A 8 5.18 5.52 11.47
N ASN A 9 6.17 5.20 12.33
CA ASN A 9 6.77 6.20 13.21
C ASN A 9 7.49 7.34 12.50
N ASP A 10 7.95 7.12 11.29
CA ASP A 10 8.65 8.15 10.51
C ASP A 10 7.68 8.88 9.58
N ASP A 11 6.40 8.84 9.89
CA ASP A 11 5.33 9.46 9.12
C ASP A 11 5.12 8.81 7.74
N THR A 12 5.66 7.63 7.52
CA THR A 12 5.34 6.87 6.31
C THR A 12 3.87 6.48 6.35
N GLU A 13 3.14 6.82 5.30
CA GLU A 13 1.73 6.46 5.18
C GLU A 13 1.57 5.32 4.20
N ILE A 14 0.80 4.32 4.61
CA ILE A 14 0.48 3.19 3.76
C ILE A 14 -1.01 3.24 3.49
N THR A 15 -1.37 3.32 2.21
CA THR A 15 -2.77 3.41 1.79
C THR A 15 -3.09 2.29 0.82
N HIS A 16 -4.38 1.99 0.68
CA HIS A 16 -4.82 0.96 -0.25
C HIS A 16 -6.01 1.46 -1.06
N SER A 17 -6.18 0.91 -2.25
CA SER A 17 -7.32 1.22 -3.10
C SER A 17 -8.49 0.30 -2.78
N GLN A 18 -9.61 0.53 -3.47
CA GLN A 18 -10.66 -0.46 -3.59
C GLN A 18 -10.17 -1.55 -4.53
N ILE A 19 -10.97 -2.60 -4.66
CA ILE A 19 -10.70 -3.62 -5.68
C ILE A 19 -10.75 -2.94 -7.05
N ILE A 20 -9.72 -3.16 -7.85
CA ILE A 20 -9.58 -2.59 -9.18
C ILE A 20 -9.49 -3.74 -10.19
N GLN A 21 -10.27 -3.64 -11.27
CA GLN A 21 -10.11 -4.59 -12.36
C GLN A 21 -8.93 -4.13 -13.21
N LYS A 22 -7.89 -4.92 -13.23
CA LYS A 22 -6.66 -4.59 -13.94
C LYS A 22 -6.12 -5.84 -14.60
N ASP A 23 -5.88 -5.79 -15.91
CA ASP A 23 -5.37 -6.93 -16.68
C ASP A 23 -6.26 -8.17 -16.52
N GLY A 24 -7.58 -7.97 -16.47
CA GLY A 24 -8.54 -9.07 -16.37
C GLY A 24 -8.65 -9.71 -15.02
N ARG A 25 -8.06 -9.12 -13.98
CA ARG A 25 -8.07 -9.68 -12.63
C ARG A 25 -8.37 -8.61 -11.60
N GLU A 26 -8.88 -9.03 -10.46
CA GLU A 26 -9.11 -8.14 -9.33
C GLU A 26 -7.79 -7.89 -8.62
N GLN A 27 -7.42 -6.64 -8.50
CA GLN A 27 -6.17 -6.24 -7.86
C GLN A 27 -6.41 -5.09 -6.92
N VAL A 28 -5.46 -4.88 -6.00
CA VAL A 28 -5.50 -3.78 -5.05
C VAL A 28 -4.16 -3.05 -5.14
N LYS A 29 -4.23 -1.73 -5.24
CA LYS A 29 -3.02 -0.91 -5.27
C LYS A 29 -2.68 -0.48 -3.85
N ILE A 30 -1.46 -0.75 -3.44
CA ILE A 30 -0.91 -0.25 -2.18
C ILE A 30 0.04 0.87 -2.52
N TYR A 31 -0.13 2.02 -1.88
CA TYR A 31 0.73 3.15 -2.10
C TYR A 31 1.41 3.53 -0.79
N ILE A 32 2.73 3.62 -0.81
CA ILE A 32 3.55 3.94 0.36
C ILE A 32 4.27 5.24 0.10
N GLU A 33 4.20 6.17 1.06
CA GLU A 33 4.78 7.49 0.88
C GLU A 33 5.41 7.97 2.18
N THR A 34 6.63 8.46 2.10
CA THR A 34 7.35 9.00 3.27
C THR A 34 7.72 10.44 2.99
N PRO A 35 7.31 11.40 3.82
CA PRO A 35 7.76 12.78 3.65
C PRO A 35 9.24 12.90 3.99
N VAL A 36 9.97 13.61 3.15
CA VAL A 36 11.38 13.89 3.36
C VAL A 36 11.62 15.36 3.06
N TYR A 37 12.80 15.88 3.44
CA TYR A 37 13.10 17.27 3.17
C TYR A 37 13.02 17.51 1.66
N GLY A 38 12.16 18.41 1.28
CA GLY A 38 12.03 18.81 -0.12
C GLY A 38 11.12 17.92 -0.97
N GLY A 39 10.41 16.94 -0.38
CA GLY A 39 9.53 16.10 -1.18
C GLY A 39 9.08 14.83 -0.49
N PHE A 40 9.01 13.75 -1.26
CA PHE A 40 8.53 12.47 -0.77
C PHE A 40 9.33 11.33 -1.38
N HIS A 41 9.50 10.26 -0.61
CA HIS A 41 9.85 8.96 -1.17
C HIS A 41 8.56 8.19 -1.35
N SER A 42 8.47 7.33 -2.37
CA SER A 42 7.22 6.61 -2.61
C SER A 42 7.47 5.28 -3.29
N ALA A 43 6.48 4.41 -3.21
CA ALA A 43 6.51 3.12 -3.90
C ALA A 43 5.09 2.60 -4.05
N THR A 44 4.85 1.83 -5.09
CA THR A 44 3.56 1.21 -5.37
C THR A 44 3.71 -0.30 -5.38
N CYS A 45 2.75 -0.99 -4.79
CA CYS A 45 2.72 -2.44 -4.80
C CYS A 45 1.33 -2.91 -5.20
N TRP A 46 1.25 -3.85 -6.14
CA TRP A 46 -0.03 -4.40 -6.58
C TRP A 46 -0.24 -5.76 -5.96
N LEU A 47 -1.40 -5.95 -5.33
CA LEU A 47 -1.80 -7.21 -4.75
C LEU A 47 -2.79 -7.91 -5.66
N PRO A 48 -2.89 -9.22 -5.63
CA PRO A 48 -2.26 -10.14 -4.66
C PRO A 48 -0.84 -10.56 -5.03
N GLU A 49 -0.34 -10.21 -6.22
CA GLU A 49 0.96 -10.72 -6.65
C GLU A 49 2.15 -10.09 -5.95
N GLN A 50 1.93 -8.94 -5.31
CA GLN A 50 2.99 -8.15 -4.70
C GLN A 50 4.00 -7.67 -5.74
N LYS A 51 3.47 -7.07 -6.80
CA LYS A 51 4.30 -6.52 -7.84
C LYS A 51 4.62 -5.06 -7.50
N TRP A 52 5.91 -4.77 -7.32
CA TRP A 52 6.36 -3.43 -6.97
C TRP A 52 6.72 -2.64 -8.21
N GLU A 53 6.41 -1.34 -8.20
CA GLU A 53 6.77 -0.44 -9.29
C GLU A 53 6.85 0.98 -8.77
N ASN A 54 7.44 1.86 -9.57
CA ASN A 54 7.56 3.29 -9.26
C ASN A 54 8.19 3.54 -7.90
N ILE A 55 9.27 2.82 -7.60
CA ILE A 55 10.00 2.98 -6.35
C ILE A 55 10.90 4.21 -6.48
N GLU A 56 10.69 5.21 -5.61
CA GLU A 56 11.44 6.45 -5.68
C GLU A 56 11.97 6.83 -4.32
N GLY A 57 13.29 6.85 -4.18
CA GLY A 57 13.95 7.38 -3.00
C GLY A 57 14.30 6.37 -1.94
N TYR A 58 13.62 5.26 -1.87
CA TYR A 58 13.86 4.27 -0.81
C TYR A 58 15.11 3.45 -1.09
N SER A 59 15.88 3.19 -0.02
CA SER A 59 17.03 2.30 -0.10
C SER A 59 16.58 0.85 -0.22
N ASP A 60 17.49 -0.02 -0.62
CA ASP A 60 17.19 -1.46 -0.70
C ASP A 60 16.78 -2.00 0.68
N ALA A 61 17.43 -1.54 1.74
CA ALA A 61 17.09 -2.00 3.09
C ALA A 61 15.68 -1.58 3.47
N LYS A 62 15.28 -0.37 3.11
CA LYS A 62 13.94 0.10 3.41
C LYS A 62 12.90 -0.68 2.62
N MET A 63 13.19 -0.94 1.34
CA MET A 63 12.28 -1.72 0.52
C MET A 63 12.10 -3.13 1.04
N GLU A 64 13.17 -3.72 1.59
CA GLU A 64 13.06 -5.05 2.16
C GLU A 64 12.05 -5.08 3.30
N LYS A 65 12.08 -4.05 4.14
CA LYS A 65 11.11 -3.93 5.24
C LYS A 65 9.69 -3.78 4.71
N PHE A 66 9.52 -2.98 3.66
CA PHE A 66 8.19 -2.80 3.08
C PHE A 66 7.69 -4.09 2.45
N ARG A 67 8.56 -4.85 1.80
CA ARG A 67 8.16 -6.12 1.22
C ARG A 67 7.64 -7.08 2.29
N GLU A 68 8.34 -7.13 3.42
CA GLU A 68 7.92 -7.97 4.52
C GLU A 68 6.60 -7.48 5.12
N LEU A 69 6.47 -6.18 5.31
CA LEU A 69 5.26 -5.60 5.88
C LEU A 69 4.05 -5.89 4.99
N VAL A 70 4.19 -5.68 3.69
CA VAL A 70 3.08 -5.93 2.77
C VAL A 70 2.74 -7.41 2.72
N ARG A 71 3.75 -8.28 2.68
CA ARG A 71 3.51 -9.72 2.66
C ARG A 71 2.72 -10.16 3.89
N ASN A 72 3.09 -9.62 5.05
CA ASN A 72 2.43 -10.01 6.29
C ASN A 72 1.03 -9.42 6.45
N ASN A 73 0.71 -8.37 5.72
CA ASN A 73 -0.56 -7.68 5.83
C ASN A 73 -1.45 -7.81 4.60
N ALA A 74 -0.98 -8.50 3.57
CA ALA A 74 -1.68 -8.54 2.29
C ALA A 74 -3.12 -9.04 2.42
N HIS A 75 -3.33 -10.04 3.26
CA HIS A 75 -4.66 -10.60 3.45
C HIS A 75 -5.64 -9.55 3.99
N LEU A 76 -5.22 -8.81 5.02
CA LEU A 76 -6.05 -7.75 5.58
C LEU A 76 -6.27 -6.62 4.60
N MET A 77 -5.24 -6.25 3.84
CA MET A 77 -5.36 -5.21 2.85
C MET A 77 -6.39 -5.57 1.79
N MET A 78 -6.40 -6.84 1.36
CA MET A 78 -7.38 -7.29 0.39
C MET A 78 -8.79 -7.28 0.98
N GLU A 79 -8.93 -7.67 2.24
CA GLU A 79 -10.24 -7.63 2.90
C GLU A 79 -10.78 -6.21 3.01
N PHE A 80 -9.93 -5.28 3.44
CA PHE A 80 -10.37 -3.89 3.57
C PHE A 80 -10.71 -3.30 2.22
N ALA A 81 -10.00 -3.69 1.18
CA ALA A 81 -10.30 -3.20 -0.16
C ALA A 81 -11.69 -3.63 -0.62
N GLN A 82 -12.12 -4.82 -0.21
CA GLN A 82 -13.44 -5.32 -0.58
C GLN A 82 -14.56 -4.51 0.07
N SER A 83 -14.29 -3.96 1.26
CA SER A 83 -15.30 -3.15 1.94
C SER A 83 -15.14 -1.67 1.67
N GLY A 84 -14.21 -1.26 0.82
CA GLY A 84 -14.00 0.14 0.52
C GLY A 84 -13.25 0.89 1.59
N GLY A 85 -12.46 0.19 2.41
CA GLY A 85 -11.64 0.80 3.44
C GLY A 85 -12.12 0.49 4.84
N ILE A 86 -11.23 0.70 5.82
CA ILE A 86 -11.53 0.38 7.22
C ILE A 86 -12.75 1.12 7.72
N LEU A 87 -12.88 2.39 7.33
CA LEU A 87 -13.94 3.24 7.83
C LEU A 87 -15.32 2.84 7.34
N ASN A 88 -15.41 1.96 6.37
CA ASN A 88 -16.70 1.54 5.84
C ASN A 88 -17.23 0.29 6.49
N ASN A 89 -16.57 -0.20 7.51
CA ASN A 89 -16.97 -1.44 8.16
C ASN A 89 -17.88 -1.24 9.34
N GLU A 90 -18.41 -0.06 9.50
CA GLU A 90 -19.18 0.21 10.66
C GLU A 90 -20.62 0.03 10.49
N ASN A 91 -21.10 -0.59 9.56
CA ASN A 91 -22.55 -0.71 9.45
C ASN A 91 -23.07 -1.88 10.20
#